data_49d64df4b7b1127a81ef8c39c1aad4da
#
_entry.id   49d64df4b7b1127a81ef8c39c1aad4da
#
_cell.length_a   1.000
_cell.length_b   1.000
_cell.length_c   1.000
_cell.angle_alpha   90.00
_cell.angle_beta   90.00
_cell.angle_gamma   90.00
#
_symmetry.space_group_name_H-M   'P 1'
#
loop_
_entity.id
_entity.type
_entity.pdbx_description
1 polymer ?
#
loop_
_entity_poly.entity_id
_entity_poly.type
_entity_poly.pdbx_seq_one_letter_code
_entity_poly.pdbx_strand_id
1 'polypeptide(L)'
;TCFLTITALIFWGCPDSASTTDTDSPLGELQFTFLQDDQILYFAIDLAPSFKGNTLETAMVSWYGTDSTRTVTPDYLELKDEGENGDILKDDGLYSLKEINDITTLKHPIPIHPIPIDSIDIERVYMDFEATYENYDSTFNASNSFYLGNIIPIILSISASDTIFLPDSGSVIFELVEAEVHDANSLDDIRRVGFVSYHVDDSTFLNEGNIINLYDDGSEVIIYEPNFTSG
;
A
#
# COMPACT_ATOMS: atom_id res chain seq x y z
N THR A 1 -2.61 -47.03 53.22
CA THR A 1 -1.41 -46.94 52.42
C THR A 1 -1.82 -46.29 51.07
N CYS A 2 -1.55 -44.98 50.95
CA CYS A 2 -1.90 -44.21 49.76
C CYS A 2 -0.64 -44.06 48.91
N PHE A 3 -0.65 -44.62 47.69
CA PHE A 3 0.45 -44.49 46.73
C PHE A 3 0.23 -43.22 45.91
N LEU A 4 1.11 -42.25 46.08
CA LEU A 4 1.16 -41.02 45.29
C LEU A 4 2.05 -41.25 44.07
N THR A 5 1.47 -41.39 42.89
CA THR A 5 2.20 -41.50 41.62
C THR A 5 2.50 -40.09 41.11
N ILE A 6 3.76 -39.68 41.14
CA ILE A 6 4.24 -38.42 40.53
C ILE A 6 4.53 -38.71 39.07
N THR A 7 3.71 -38.16 38.18
CA THR A 7 3.94 -38.19 36.72
C THR A 7 4.84 -37.01 36.36
N ALA A 8 6.10 -37.31 36.05
CA ALA A 8 7.01 -36.29 35.51
C ALA A 8 6.68 -36.03 34.05
N LEU A 9 6.15 -34.82 33.75
CA LEU A 9 6.01 -34.30 32.40
C LEU A 9 7.39 -33.84 31.90
N ILE A 10 7.97 -34.65 31.03
CA ILE A 10 9.19 -34.28 30.30
C ILE A 10 8.73 -33.38 29.13
N PHE A 11 8.94 -32.08 29.26
CA PHE A 11 8.86 -31.16 28.14
C PHE A 11 10.06 -31.43 27.23
N TRP A 12 9.82 -32.07 26.11
CA TRP A 12 10.75 -32.04 25.01
C TRP A 12 10.60 -30.67 24.36
N GLY A 13 11.52 -29.77 24.72
CA GLY A 13 11.71 -28.54 23.92
C GLY A 13 12.05 -28.96 22.49
N CYS A 14 11.30 -28.45 21.50
CA CYS A 14 11.74 -28.50 20.14
C CYS A 14 13.14 -27.88 20.10
N PRO A 15 14.12 -28.52 19.47
CA PRO A 15 15.35 -27.80 19.15
C PRO A 15 14.97 -26.68 18.23
N ASP A 16 15.24 -25.45 18.66
CA ASP A 16 15.30 -24.32 17.74
C ASP A 16 16.11 -24.78 16.55
N SER A 17 15.47 -24.81 15.38
CA SER A 17 16.20 -24.88 14.14
C SER A 17 16.98 -23.58 14.10
N ALA A 18 18.21 -23.61 14.62
CA ALA A 18 19.18 -22.61 14.27
C ALA A 18 19.23 -22.64 12.74
N SER A 19 18.60 -21.67 12.09
CA SER A 19 18.84 -21.41 10.69
C SER A 19 20.35 -21.20 10.64
N THR A 20 21.07 -22.14 10.07
CA THR A 20 22.43 -21.90 9.63
C THR A 20 22.30 -20.81 8.57
N THR A 21 22.39 -19.55 9.00
CA THR A 21 22.65 -18.43 8.10
C THR A 21 23.85 -18.86 7.29
N ASP A 22 23.64 -18.99 6.00
CA ASP A 22 24.72 -19.23 5.06
C ASP A 22 25.71 -18.07 5.25
N THR A 23 26.82 -18.35 5.89
CA THR A 23 27.80 -17.33 6.30
C THR A 23 28.55 -16.72 5.09
N ASP A 24 28.15 -17.12 3.87
CA ASP A 24 28.76 -16.63 2.64
C ASP A 24 28.05 -15.42 2.02
N SER A 25 26.89 -15.00 2.50
CA SER A 25 26.18 -13.79 2.04
C SER A 25 25.88 -12.84 3.21
N PRO A 26 26.19 -11.53 3.08
CA PRO A 26 25.80 -10.53 4.06
C PRO A 26 24.36 -10.05 3.89
N LEU A 27 23.65 -10.51 2.84
CA LEU A 27 22.31 -10.09 2.50
C LEU A 27 21.28 -10.94 3.25
N GLY A 28 20.37 -10.28 3.95
CA GLY A 28 19.15 -10.84 4.48
C GLY A 28 17.97 -10.78 3.49
N GLU A 29 16.78 -10.78 4.01
CA GLU A 29 15.55 -10.70 3.21
C GLU A 29 15.25 -9.25 2.80
N LEU A 30 15.08 -9.01 1.50
CA LEU A 30 14.59 -7.74 0.98
C LEU A 30 13.08 -7.65 1.20
N GLN A 31 12.64 -6.55 1.79
CA GLN A 31 11.24 -6.25 2.09
C GLN A 31 10.78 -5.06 1.24
N PHE A 32 9.54 -5.13 0.78
CA PHE A 32 8.88 -4.02 0.09
C PHE A 32 7.43 -3.92 0.52
N THR A 33 6.95 -2.70 0.73
CA THR A 33 5.54 -2.42 1.01
C THR A 33 5.13 -1.11 0.33
N PHE A 34 3.96 -1.12 -0.32
CA PHE A 34 3.31 0.08 -0.81
C PHE A 34 2.26 0.53 0.21
N LEU A 35 2.54 1.63 0.91
CA LEU A 35 1.61 2.28 1.85
C LEU A 35 0.68 3.18 1.04
N GLN A 36 -0.43 2.61 0.57
CA GLN A 36 -1.30 3.20 -0.45
C GLN A 36 -1.96 4.51 -0.01
N ASP A 37 -2.42 4.59 1.24
CA ASP A 37 -3.09 5.78 1.78
C ASP A 37 -2.18 7.01 1.78
N ASP A 38 -0.89 6.80 2.05
CA ASP A 38 0.12 7.85 2.11
C ASP A 38 0.89 8.01 0.81
N GLN A 39 0.67 7.13 -0.17
CA GLN A 39 1.42 7.07 -1.43
C GLN A 39 2.93 6.92 -1.19
N ILE A 40 3.33 6.06 -0.25
CA ILE A 40 4.71 5.85 0.14
C ILE A 40 5.15 4.43 -0.23
N LEU A 41 6.31 4.33 -0.89
CA LEU A 41 7.04 3.09 -1.10
C LEU A 41 8.00 2.90 0.08
N TYR A 42 7.93 1.75 0.74
CA TYR A 42 8.84 1.36 1.80
C TYR A 42 9.72 0.21 1.33
N PHE A 43 11.03 0.38 1.47
CA PHE A 43 12.05 -0.61 1.18
C PHE A 43 12.83 -0.90 2.44
N ALA A 44 13.15 -2.16 2.72
CA ALA A 44 14.03 -2.52 3.81
C ALA A 44 14.77 -3.83 3.54
N ILE A 45 15.96 -3.96 4.10
CA ILE A 45 16.77 -5.17 4.04
C ILE A 45 17.65 -5.30 5.27
N ASP A 46 17.72 -6.50 5.83
CA ASP A 46 18.72 -6.82 6.83
C ASP A 46 20.09 -6.98 6.18
N LEU A 47 21.08 -6.22 6.64
CA LEU A 47 22.43 -6.27 6.15
C LEU A 47 23.43 -6.39 7.31
N ALA A 48 24.42 -7.22 7.12
CA ALA A 48 25.55 -7.22 8.03
C ALA A 48 26.32 -5.88 7.90
N PRO A 49 26.50 -5.09 8.98
CA PRO A 49 27.23 -3.83 8.94
C PRO A 49 28.72 -4.01 8.61
N SER A 50 29.21 -5.24 8.71
CA SER A 50 30.54 -5.64 8.25
C SER A 50 30.53 -7.06 7.69
N PHE A 51 31.31 -7.28 6.63
CA PHE A 51 31.47 -8.59 6.00
C PHE A 51 32.95 -8.91 5.77
N LYS A 52 33.39 -10.05 6.29
CA LYS A 52 34.82 -10.48 6.24
C LYS A 52 35.81 -9.39 6.69
N GLY A 53 35.41 -8.58 7.68
CA GLY A 53 36.22 -7.51 8.24
C GLY A 53 36.16 -6.18 7.49
N ASN A 54 35.34 -6.07 6.45
CA ASN A 54 35.13 -4.85 5.66
C ASN A 54 33.80 -4.23 6.07
N THR A 55 33.75 -2.91 6.25
CA THR A 55 32.55 -2.15 6.61
C THR A 55 31.65 -2.00 5.38
N LEU A 56 30.33 -2.01 5.58
CA LEU A 56 29.37 -1.70 4.51
C LEU A 56 29.61 -0.27 4.01
N GLU A 57 29.72 -0.11 2.70
CA GLU A 57 29.94 1.18 2.03
C GLU A 57 28.64 1.72 1.46
N THR A 58 27.86 0.89 0.72
CA THR A 58 26.60 1.31 0.13
C THR A 58 25.55 0.20 0.21
N ALA A 59 24.29 0.61 0.33
CA ALA A 59 23.10 -0.22 0.22
C ALA A 59 22.13 0.47 -0.72
N MET A 60 21.91 -0.09 -1.93
CA MET A 60 21.17 0.56 -3.00
C MET A 60 20.06 -0.33 -3.54
N VAL A 61 18.91 0.27 -3.84
CA VAL A 61 17.84 -0.35 -4.64
C VAL A 61 17.81 0.31 -6.02
N SER A 62 17.89 -0.49 -7.06
CA SER A 62 17.55 -0.10 -8.43
C SER A 62 16.07 -0.41 -8.66
N TRP A 63 15.25 0.63 -8.63
CA TRP A 63 13.79 0.53 -8.74
C TRP A 63 13.35 0.69 -10.20
N TYR A 64 12.59 -0.28 -10.72
CA TYR A 64 12.07 -0.31 -12.10
C TYR A 64 10.54 -0.12 -12.18
N GLY A 65 9.87 0.11 -11.03
CA GLY A 65 8.41 0.18 -11.01
C GLY A 65 7.79 -1.13 -11.51
N THR A 66 6.88 -1.02 -12.47
CA THR A 66 6.18 -2.15 -13.09
C THR A 66 6.90 -2.76 -14.30
N ASP A 67 8.09 -2.28 -14.67
CA ASP A 67 8.84 -2.85 -15.80
C ASP A 67 9.46 -4.22 -15.46
N SER A 68 8.77 -5.29 -15.85
CA SER A 68 9.24 -6.67 -15.67
C SER A 68 10.52 -7.00 -16.45
N THR A 69 10.83 -6.24 -17.48
CA THR A 69 12.00 -6.48 -18.35
C THR A 69 13.27 -5.85 -17.79
N ARG A 70 13.14 -4.90 -16.85
CA ARG A 70 14.25 -4.11 -16.28
C ARG A 70 15.13 -3.44 -17.34
N THR A 71 14.51 -3.01 -18.44
CA THR A 71 15.24 -2.38 -19.56
C THR A 71 15.31 -0.87 -19.46
N VAL A 72 14.45 -0.27 -18.65
CA VAL A 72 14.49 1.16 -18.38
C VAL A 72 15.65 1.53 -17.46
N THR A 73 16.08 2.78 -17.48
CA THR A 73 17.02 3.30 -16.49
C THR A 73 16.34 3.40 -15.13
N PRO A 74 16.74 2.64 -14.11
CA PRO A 74 16.05 2.63 -12.82
C PRO A 74 16.18 3.95 -12.06
N ASP A 75 15.37 4.07 -11.03
CA ASP A 75 15.63 4.99 -9.92
C ASP A 75 16.61 4.32 -8.96
N TYR A 76 17.67 5.04 -8.60
CA TYR A 76 18.66 4.55 -7.64
C TYR A 76 18.35 5.11 -6.27
N LEU A 77 17.97 4.24 -5.34
CA LEU A 77 17.49 4.58 -4.00
C LEU A 77 18.48 4.05 -2.96
N GLU A 78 19.08 4.94 -2.19
CA GLU A 78 20.02 4.58 -1.11
C GLU A 78 19.24 4.22 0.16
N LEU A 79 19.47 3.03 0.71
CA LEU A 79 18.94 2.60 2.00
C LEU A 79 19.92 2.94 3.12
N LYS A 80 19.40 3.32 4.29
CA LYS A 80 20.20 3.74 5.44
C LYS A 80 19.73 3.11 6.75
N ASP A 81 20.65 2.98 7.69
CA ASP A 81 20.42 2.53 9.06
C ASP A 81 20.79 3.68 10.01
N GLU A 82 20.01 4.78 9.95
CA GLU A 82 20.28 6.04 10.67
C GLU A 82 19.18 6.41 11.67
N GLY A 83 18.10 5.60 11.79
CA GLY A 83 16.92 5.90 12.61
C GLY A 83 16.00 6.95 12.00
N GLU A 84 16.05 7.17 10.67
CA GLU A 84 15.30 8.17 9.94
C GLU A 84 14.77 7.61 8.60
N ASN A 85 13.84 8.32 7.95
CA ASN A 85 13.34 8.03 6.61
C ASN A 85 12.82 6.58 6.36
N GLY A 86 12.24 5.98 7.38
CA GLY A 86 11.72 4.61 7.30
C GLY A 86 12.42 3.66 8.25
N ASP A 87 13.66 3.94 8.58
CA ASP A 87 14.37 3.28 9.64
C ASP A 87 13.87 3.76 11.01
N ILE A 88 13.70 2.84 11.96
CA ILE A 88 13.16 3.12 13.30
C ILE A 88 14.28 3.15 14.34
N LEU A 89 15.27 2.29 14.19
CA LEU A 89 16.35 2.10 15.17
C LEU A 89 17.69 2.15 14.46
N LYS A 90 18.41 3.22 14.71
CA LYS A 90 19.76 3.39 14.20
C LYS A 90 20.70 2.26 14.63
N ASP A 91 21.55 1.82 13.72
CA ASP A 91 22.61 0.82 13.92
C ASP A 91 22.08 -0.56 14.35
N ASP A 92 20.83 -0.93 13.92
CA ASP A 92 20.24 -2.24 14.19
C ASP A 92 20.45 -3.27 13.05
N GLY A 93 21.02 -2.83 11.93
CA GLY A 93 21.29 -3.64 10.75
C GLY A 93 20.15 -3.70 9.75
N LEU A 94 19.02 -3.03 10.02
CA LEU A 94 17.90 -2.90 9.08
C LEU A 94 18.07 -1.60 8.27
N TYR A 95 18.59 -1.72 7.07
CA TYR A 95 18.73 -0.60 6.13
C TYR A 95 17.40 -0.35 5.44
N SER A 96 16.87 0.86 5.52
CA SER A 96 15.55 1.15 4.97
C SER A 96 15.43 2.54 4.35
N LEU A 97 14.34 2.72 3.58
CA LEU A 97 13.95 3.99 2.96
C LEU A 97 12.43 4.05 2.78
N LYS A 98 11.86 5.22 3.04
CA LYS A 98 10.54 5.63 2.58
C LYS A 98 10.68 6.64 1.46
N GLU A 99 10.07 6.36 0.31
CA GLU A 99 10.06 7.25 -0.84
C GLU A 99 8.62 7.55 -1.28
N ILE A 100 8.34 8.79 -1.68
CA ILE A 100 7.00 9.18 -2.16
C ILE A 100 6.79 8.61 -3.56
N ASN A 101 5.66 7.94 -3.78
CA ASN A 101 5.27 7.40 -5.07
C ASN A 101 4.74 8.53 -5.99
N ASP A 102 5.63 9.38 -6.46
CA ASP A 102 5.30 10.55 -7.28
C ASP A 102 6.28 10.69 -8.44
N ILE A 103 5.78 11.12 -9.61
CA ILE A 103 6.59 11.37 -10.81
C ILE A 103 7.62 12.51 -10.62
N THR A 104 7.46 13.33 -9.58
CA THR A 104 8.44 14.39 -9.26
C THR A 104 9.66 13.84 -8.54
N THR A 105 9.54 12.71 -7.87
CA THR A 105 10.61 12.03 -7.11
C THR A 105 11.13 10.79 -7.83
N LEU A 106 10.25 10.05 -8.47
CA LEU A 106 10.57 8.80 -9.17
C LEU A 106 10.32 8.94 -10.67
N LYS A 107 11.16 8.29 -11.48
CA LYS A 107 10.93 8.11 -12.93
C LYS A 107 9.89 7.04 -13.20
N HIS A 108 9.81 6.06 -12.29
CA HIS A 108 8.96 4.88 -12.43
C HIS A 108 8.05 4.71 -11.20
N PRO A 109 7.17 5.69 -10.88
CA PRO A 109 6.19 5.52 -9.82
C PRO A 109 5.21 4.39 -10.17
N ILE A 110 4.60 3.79 -9.16
CA ILE A 110 3.46 2.89 -9.37
C ILE A 110 2.31 3.73 -9.93
N PRO A 111 1.78 3.42 -11.11
CA PRO A 111 0.70 4.18 -11.71
C PRO A 111 -0.61 3.92 -10.96
N ILE A 112 -1.11 4.93 -10.25
CA ILE A 112 -2.39 4.91 -9.52
C ILE A 112 -3.43 5.84 -10.14
N HIS A 113 -2.99 6.76 -11.00
CA HIS A 113 -3.87 7.64 -11.77
C HIS A 113 -4.07 7.10 -13.18
N PRO A 114 -5.21 7.41 -13.83
CA PRO A 114 -5.44 7.00 -15.19
C PRO A 114 -4.34 7.56 -16.10
N ILE A 115 -3.46 6.68 -16.49
CA ILE A 115 -2.56 6.95 -17.62
C ILE A 115 -3.33 6.46 -18.84
N PRO A 116 -3.42 7.25 -19.92
CA PRO A 116 -4.06 6.81 -21.16
C PRO A 116 -3.16 5.79 -21.88
N ILE A 117 -2.90 4.67 -21.23
CA ILE A 117 -2.11 3.57 -21.75
C ILE A 117 -2.98 2.32 -21.61
N ASP A 118 -3.28 1.71 -22.75
CA ASP A 118 -3.96 0.44 -22.84
C ASP A 118 -3.30 -0.59 -21.89
N SER A 119 -4.04 -1.01 -20.87
CA SER A 119 -3.75 -2.12 -19.96
C SER A 119 -2.30 -2.23 -19.45
N ILE A 120 -1.97 -1.46 -18.42
CA ILE A 120 -0.81 -1.80 -17.58
C ILE A 120 -1.30 -2.82 -16.55
N ASP A 121 -0.78 -4.03 -16.63
CA ASP A 121 -0.96 -5.03 -15.59
C ASP A 121 -0.08 -4.63 -14.39
N ILE A 122 -0.71 -4.04 -13.36
CA ILE A 122 -0.01 -3.56 -12.15
C ILE A 122 -0.02 -4.66 -11.09
N GLU A 123 0.24 -5.89 -11.48
CA GLU A 123 0.31 -6.98 -10.50
C GLU A 123 1.59 -6.95 -9.66
N ARG A 124 2.71 -6.55 -10.27
CA ARG A 124 4.01 -6.65 -9.66
C ARG A 124 4.89 -5.45 -9.89
N VAL A 125 5.78 -5.24 -8.94
CA VAL A 125 6.91 -4.31 -9.07
C VAL A 125 8.22 -5.07 -9.06
N TYR A 126 9.25 -4.45 -9.67
CA TYR A 126 10.54 -5.06 -9.91
C TYR A 126 11.66 -4.17 -9.39
N MET A 127 12.61 -4.78 -8.72
CA MET A 127 13.78 -4.09 -8.20
C MET A 127 14.98 -5.03 -8.10
N ASP A 128 16.17 -4.43 -8.19
CA ASP A 128 17.42 -5.07 -7.90
C ASP A 128 18.06 -4.39 -6.70
N PHE A 129 18.61 -5.17 -5.80
CA PHE A 129 19.33 -4.69 -4.65
C PHE A 129 20.83 -4.89 -4.86
N GLU A 130 21.63 -3.91 -4.41
CA GLU A 130 23.07 -3.95 -4.46
C GLU A 130 23.67 -3.48 -3.12
N ALA A 131 24.64 -4.23 -2.59
CA ALA A 131 25.45 -3.82 -1.46
C ALA A 131 26.93 -3.92 -1.78
N THR A 132 27.71 -2.92 -1.37
CA THR A 132 29.17 -2.90 -1.48
C THR A 132 29.81 -2.74 -0.11
N TYR A 133 31.00 -3.33 0.05
CA TYR A 133 31.79 -3.23 1.28
C TYR A 133 33.16 -2.64 0.96
N GLU A 134 33.66 -1.78 1.86
CA GLU A 134 34.97 -1.16 1.72
C GLU A 134 36.07 -2.21 1.51
N ASN A 135 36.95 -1.98 0.54
CA ASN A 135 38.07 -2.87 0.23
C ASN A 135 37.67 -4.33 -0.09
N TYR A 136 36.42 -4.56 -0.50
CA TYR A 136 35.95 -5.85 -0.96
C TYR A 136 35.58 -5.78 -2.46
N ASP A 137 36.28 -6.57 -3.28
CA ASP A 137 36.21 -6.44 -4.73
C ASP A 137 34.89 -6.93 -5.38
N SER A 138 33.98 -7.48 -4.58
CA SER A 138 32.72 -8.04 -5.08
C SER A 138 31.52 -7.27 -4.56
N THR A 139 30.55 -7.04 -5.43
CA THR A 139 29.23 -6.50 -5.13
C THR A 139 28.27 -7.63 -4.84
N PHE A 140 27.43 -7.48 -3.82
CA PHE A 140 26.34 -8.40 -3.52
C PHE A 140 25.06 -7.91 -4.17
N ASN A 141 24.41 -8.75 -4.96
CA ASN A 141 23.22 -8.40 -5.72
C ASN A 141 22.08 -9.38 -5.44
N ALA A 142 20.85 -8.87 -5.38
CA ALA A 142 19.64 -9.67 -5.33
C ALA A 142 18.55 -9.03 -6.21
N SER A 143 17.97 -9.83 -7.12
CA SER A 143 16.86 -9.39 -7.97
C SER A 143 15.55 -9.90 -7.40
N ASN A 144 14.60 -9.00 -7.16
CA ASN A 144 13.31 -9.33 -6.56
C ASN A 144 12.14 -8.75 -7.35
N SER A 145 10.98 -9.36 -7.15
CA SER A 145 9.69 -8.80 -7.55
C SER A 145 8.67 -9.04 -6.46
N PHE A 146 7.84 -8.04 -6.21
CA PHE A 146 6.81 -8.09 -5.17
C PHE A 146 5.43 -7.95 -5.81
N TYR A 147 4.48 -8.70 -5.28
CA TYR A 147 3.09 -8.60 -5.67
C TYR A 147 2.44 -7.43 -4.93
N LEU A 148 1.79 -6.52 -5.65
CA LEU A 148 1.16 -5.33 -5.06
C LEU A 148 -0.19 -5.62 -4.43
N GLY A 149 -0.88 -6.65 -4.91
CA GLY A 149 -2.26 -6.92 -4.50
C GLY A 149 -3.25 -5.93 -5.11
N ASN A 150 -4.37 -5.74 -4.44
CA ASN A 150 -5.39 -4.79 -4.86
C ASN A 150 -4.94 -3.36 -4.56
N ILE A 151 -4.97 -2.49 -5.58
CA ILE A 151 -4.75 -1.06 -5.42
C ILE A 151 -6.07 -0.41 -5.01
N ILE A 152 -6.03 0.49 -4.04
CA ILE A 152 -7.23 1.17 -3.54
C ILE A 152 -7.78 2.09 -4.65
N PRO A 153 -9.07 1.97 -5.03
CA PRO A 153 -9.68 2.87 -6.00
C PRO A 153 -9.62 4.32 -5.56
N ILE A 154 -9.47 5.23 -6.50
CA ILE A 154 -9.44 6.68 -6.24
C ILE A 154 -10.65 7.36 -6.88
N ILE A 155 -11.10 8.44 -6.23
CA ILE A 155 -12.11 9.34 -6.79
C ILE A 155 -11.37 10.45 -7.52
N LEU A 156 -11.57 10.55 -8.84
CA LEU A 156 -10.95 11.56 -9.68
C LEU A 156 -11.71 12.88 -9.67
N SER A 157 -13.03 12.80 -9.67
CA SER A 157 -13.89 13.97 -9.61
C SER A 157 -15.23 13.66 -8.96
N ILE A 158 -15.85 14.68 -8.40
CA ILE A 158 -17.21 14.66 -7.87
C ILE A 158 -17.95 15.87 -8.43
N SER A 159 -19.16 15.64 -8.93
CA SER A 159 -20.11 16.68 -9.32
C SER A 159 -21.40 16.50 -8.52
N ALA A 160 -21.71 17.48 -7.70
CA ALA A 160 -22.93 17.55 -6.91
C ALA A 160 -23.19 19.01 -6.49
N SER A 161 -24.43 19.33 -6.15
CA SER A 161 -24.74 20.62 -5.51
C SER A 161 -24.18 20.65 -4.09
N ASP A 162 -23.48 21.70 -3.71
CA ASP A 162 -22.96 21.90 -2.34
C ASP A 162 -24.07 21.88 -1.29
N THR A 163 -25.25 22.34 -1.67
CA THR A 163 -26.44 22.42 -0.80
C THR A 163 -27.69 22.13 -1.61
N ILE A 164 -28.52 21.24 -1.12
CA ILE A 164 -29.81 20.92 -1.71
C ILE A 164 -30.89 21.45 -0.77
N PHE A 165 -31.77 22.32 -1.31
CA PHE A 165 -32.92 22.78 -0.56
C PHE A 165 -34.06 21.78 -0.72
N LEU A 166 -34.53 21.27 0.42
CA LEU A 166 -35.68 20.37 0.41
C LEU A 166 -36.92 21.10 -0.09
N PRO A 167 -37.71 20.49 -1.00
CA PRO A 167 -38.90 21.10 -1.54
C PRO A 167 -40.02 21.18 -0.48
N ASP A 168 -40.94 22.10 -0.69
CA ASP A 168 -42.17 22.11 0.09
C ASP A 168 -42.99 20.82 -0.11
N SER A 169 -43.84 20.51 0.85
CA SER A 169 -44.68 19.31 0.84
C SER A 169 -45.43 19.14 -0.50
N GLY A 170 -45.25 18.02 -1.15
CA GLY A 170 -45.87 17.66 -2.42
C GLY A 170 -45.10 18.09 -3.67
N SER A 171 -43.95 18.71 -3.52
CA SER A 171 -43.02 19.03 -4.60
C SER A 171 -41.89 17.99 -4.69
N VAL A 172 -41.28 17.85 -5.87
CA VAL A 172 -40.14 16.99 -6.11
C VAL A 172 -39.02 17.84 -6.72
N ILE A 173 -37.80 17.61 -6.26
CA ILE A 173 -36.60 18.17 -6.90
C ILE A 173 -35.77 17.00 -7.42
N PHE A 174 -34.99 17.27 -8.44
CA PHE A 174 -34.03 16.32 -8.98
C PHE A 174 -32.63 16.92 -8.83
N GLU A 175 -31.76 16.16 -8.26
CA GLU A 175 -30.36 16.50 -8.13
C GLU A 175 -29.49 15.42 -8.78
N LEU A 176 -28.54 15.87 -9.59
CA LEU A 176 -27.56 14.98 -10.20
C LEU A 176 -26.34 14.90 -9.29
N VAL A 177 -25.95 13.69 -8.95
CA VAL A 177 -24.71 13.39 -8.23
C VAL A 177 -23.91 12.43 -9.08
N GLU A 178 -22.72 12.85 -9.45
CA GLU A 178 -21.79 12.05 -10.28
C GLU A 178 -20.45 11.93 -9.57
N ALA A 179 -19.78 10.80 -9.74
CA ALA A 179 -18.41 10.60 -9.34
C ALA A 179 -17.65 9.86 -10.45
N GLU A 180 -16.48 10.38 -10.81
CA GLU A 180 -15.54 9.67 -11.65
C GLU A 180 -14.56 8.93 -10.74
N VAL A 181 -14.48 7.62 -10.90
CA VAL A 181 -13.61 6.75 -10.10
C VAL A 181 -12.65 6.00 -11.01
N HIS A 182 -11.48 5.72 -10.50
CA HIS A 182 -10.46 4.95 -11.18
C HIS A 182 -9.93 3.86 -10.26
N ASP A 183 -9.75 2.67 -10.82
CA ASP A 183 -9.06 1.57 -10.19
C ASP A 183 -7.92 1.11 -11.09
N ALA A 184 -6.71 1.05 -10.53
CA ALA A 184 -5.51 0.73 -11.29
C ALA A 184 -5.44 -0.76 -11.69
N ASN A 185 -6.12 -1.63 -10.97
CA ASN A 185 -6.20 -3.05 -11.28
C ASN A 185 -7.30 -3.34 -12.31
N SER A 186 -8.52 -2.90 -12.05
CA SER A 186 -9.67 -3.06 -12.96
C SER A 186 -10.90 -2.39 -12.38
N LEU A 187 -11.79 -1.87 -13.23
CA LEU A 187 -13.11 -1.42 -12.80
C LEU A 187 -13.96 -2.55 -12.19
N ASP A 188 -13.68 -3.80 -12.53
CA ASP A 188 -14.37 -4.97 -11.97
C ASP A 188 -14.08 -5.16 -10.47
N ASP A 189 -13.01 -4.57 -9.95
CA ASP A 189 -12.65 -4.62 -8.52
C ASP A 189 -13.39 -3.58 -7.69
N ILE A 190 -14.05 -2.61 -8.34
CA ILE A 190 -14.86 -1.60 -7.66
C ILE A 190 -16.19 -2.22 -7.26
N ARG A 191 -16.32 -2.55 -5.99
CA ARG A 191 -17.53 -3.16 -5.45
C ARG A 191 -18.72 -2.20 -5.44
N ARG A 192 -18.47 -0.92 -5.17
CA ARG A 192 -19.52 0.08 -4.98
C ARG A 192 -18.95 1.49 -5.00
N VAL A 193 -19.66 2.38 -5.66
CA VAL A 193 -19.50 3.83 -5.53
C VAL A 193 -20.77 4.41 -4.92
N GLY A 194 -20.65 5.35 -4.02
CA GLY A 194 -21.82 5.97 -3.37
C GLY A 194 -21.43 7.07 -2.41
N PHE A 195 -22.44 7.74 -1.87
CA PHE A 195 -22.27 8.85 -0.93
C PHE A 195 -23.22 8.75 0.23
N VAL A 196 -22.97 9.52 1.27
CA VAL A 196 -23.90 9.80 2.37
C VAL A 196 -24.18 11.29 2.38
N SER A 197 -25.43 11.66 2.67
CA SER A 197 -25.80 13.06 2.85
C SER A 197 -26.53 13.27 4.17
N TYR A 198 -26.53 14.49 4.65
CA TYR A 198 -27.16 14.84 5.91
C TYR A 198 -27.87 16.18 5.82
N HIS A 199 -28.85 16.35 6.67
CA HIS A 199 -29.58 17.61 6.85
C HIS A 199 -28.74 18.56 7.71
N VAL A 200 -28.47 19.76 7.21
CA VAL A 200 -27.51 20.69 7.84
C VAL A 200 -27.99 21.19 9.20
N ASP A 201 -29.27 21.49 9.34
CA ASP A 201 -29.82 22.16 10.54
C ASP A 201 -29.77 21.28 11.79
N ASP A 202 -30.00 19.97 11.62
CA ASP A 202 -30.08 19.03 12.75
C ASP A 202 -29.01 17.93 12.69
N SER A 203 -28.17 17.94 11.66
CA SER A 203 -27.13 16.95 11.42
C SER A 203 -27.67 15.51 11.35
N THR A 204 -28.91 15.32 10.93
CA THR A 204 -29.47 14.00 10.69
C THR A 204 -29.10 13.50 9.30
N PHE A 205 -28.77 12.21 9.20
CA PHE A 205 -28.40 11.60 7.91
C PHE A 205 -29.66 11.30 7.09
N LEU A 206 -29.59 11.58 5.78
CA LEU A 206 -30.53 11.01 4.82
C LEU A 206 -30.38 9.49 4.80
N ASN A 207 -31.45 8.79 4.49
CA ASN A 207 -31.45 7.32 4.39
C ASN A 207 -30.86 6.63 5.64
N GLU A 208 -31.09 7.21 6.82
CA GLU A 208 -30.58 6.68 8.10
C GLU A 208 -29.05 6.50 8.14
N GLY A 209 -28.31 7.25 7.32
CA GLY A 209 -26.86 7.13 7.18
C GLY A 209 -26.41 5.98 6.28
N ASN A 210 -27.33 5.29 5.63
CA ASN A 210 -26.95 4.28 4.64
C ASN A 210 -26.42 4.94 3.38
N ILE A 211 -25.45 4.28 2.74
CA ILE A 211 -24.86 4.77 1.50
C ILE A 211 -25.90 4.75 0.38
N ILE A 212 -26.00 5.87 -0.31
CA ILE A 212 -26.76 6.04 -1.55
C ILE A 212 -25.85 5.63 -2.69
N ASN A 213 -26.18 4.55 -3.40
CA ASN A 213 -25.36 4.05 -4.47
C ASN A 213 -25.45 4.92 -5.72
N LEU A 214 -24.32 5.11 -6.39
CA LEU A 214 -24.24 5.61 -7.76
C LEU A 214 -24.14 4.41 -8.70
N TYR A 215 -24.81 4.49 -9.85
CA TYR A 215 -24.88 3.41 -10.83
C TYR A 215 -24.37 3.91 -12.19
N ASP A 216 -23.62 3.07 -12.88
CA ASP A 216 -23.12 3.30 -14.23
C ASP A 216 -23.82 2.35 -15.21
N ASP A 217 -25.13 2.17 -15.07
CA ASP A 217 -25.95 1.26 -15.89
C ASP A 217 -27.07 1.99 -16.64
N GLY A 218 -27.08 3.33 -16.57
CA GLY A 218 -28.14 4.18 -17.13
C GLY A 218 -29.44 4.14 -16.32
N SER A 219 -29.45 3.56 -15.13
CA SER A 219 -30.56 3.65 -14.18
C SER A 219 -30.48 4.97 -13.44
N GLU A 220 -31.31 5.93 -13.81
CA GLU A 220 -31.01 7.33 -13.52
C GLU A 220 -31.71 7.90 -12.31
N VAL A 221 -32.66 7.19 -11.69
CA VAL A 221 -33.49 7.83 -10.65
C VAL A 221 -33.65 6.93 -9.46
N ILE A 222 -33.07 7.36 -8.35
CA ILE A 222 -33.41 6.83 -7.03
C ILE A 222 -34.30 7.86 -6.33
N ILE A 223 -35.53 7.48 -6.01
CA ILE A 223 -36.44 8.34 -5.28
C ILE A 223 -36.26 8.08 -3.79
N TYR A 224 -35.76 9.08 -3.09
CA TYR A 224 -35.79 9.10 -1.62
C TYR A 224 -36.96 9.96 -1.17
N GLU A 225 -37.87 9.34 -0.45
CA GLU A 225 -38.85 10.11 0.34
C GLU A 225 -38.19 10.45 1.68
N PRO A 226 -37.87 11.72 1.96
CA PRO A 226 -37.41 12.08 3.27
C PRO A 226 -38.54 11.77 4.26
N ASN A 227 -38.27 10.89 5.22
CA ASN A 227 -39.18 10.65 6.31
C ASN A 227 -39.19 11.90 7.19
N PHE A 228 -40.02 12.89 6.84
CA PHE A 228 -40.33 13.98 7.71
C PHE A 228 -41.22 13.43 8.83
N THR A 229 -40.63 12.99 9.91
CA THR A 229 -41.36 12.94 11.17
C THR A 229 -41.57 14.38 11.60
N SER A 230 -42.76 14.92 11.25
CA SER A 230 -43.22 16.17 11.82
C SER A 230 -43.21 16.02 13.33
N GLY A 231 -42.28 16.72 14.03
CA GLY A 231 -42.33 16.91 15.45
C GLY A 231 -43.53 17.81 15.83
#